data_9d600d04eb74c267585f40d2b36b9477
#
_entry.id   9d600d04eb74c267585f40d2b36b9477
#
_cell.length_a   1.000
_cell.length_b   1.000
_cell.length_c   1.000
_cell.angle_alpha   90.00
_cell.angle_beta   90.00
_cell.angle_gamma   90.00
#
_symmetry.space_group_name_H-M   'P 1'
#
loop_
_entity.id
_entity.type
_entity.pdbx_description
1 polymer ?
#
loop_
_entity_poly.entity_id
_entity_poly.type
_entity_poly.pdbx_seq_one_letter_code
_entity_poly.pdbx_strand_id
1 'polypeptide(L)'
;ELSKNSYSFSQSLAVGSNTFISSMDFYLDQVKAIFNPNTGAYKGLGGFIAIGNIFPGTWDWQIFWRITAIISIMLGVLNLLPIPLLDGGHATFLIYEMVSGRKPSDKFVEYVSVFGLIVLLTLVIYANGNDIYKLFNIISF
;
A
#
# COMPACT_ATOMS: atom_id res chain seq x y z
N GLU A 1 2.32 -12.23 28.30
CA GLU A 1 1.44 -11.14 28.80
C GLU A 1 1.73 -9.88 27.98
N LEU A 2 0.73 -9.43 27.23
CA LEU A 2 0.82 -8.14 26.52
C LEU A 2 0.55 -7.04 27.54
N SER A 3 1.58 -6.28 27.92
CA SER A 3 1.41 -5.13 28.80
C SER A 3 0.68 -4.03 28.07
N LYS A 4 -0.45 -3.59 28.62
CA LYS A 4 -1.23 -2.48 28.07
C LYS A 4 -0.61 -1.17 28.53
N ASN A 5 0.08 -0.46 27.63
CA ASN A 5 0.58 0.88 27.90
C ASN A 5 -0.55 1.90 27.77
N SER A 6 -0.83 2.68 28.80
CA SER A 6 -1.76 3.81 28.74
C SER A 6 -0.97 5.10 28.61
N TYR A 7 -1.33 5.92 27.62
CA TYR A 7 -0.69 7.21 27.35
C TYR A 7 -1.65 8.35 27.65
N SER A 8 -1.15 9.48 28.14
CA SER A 8 -1.91 10.73 28.19
C SER A 8 -2.14 11.24 26.76
N PHE A 9 -3.08 12.16 26.56
CA PHE A 9 -3.40 12.69 25.23
C PHE A 9 -2.17 13.26 24.50
N SER A 10 -1.35 14.06 25.20
CA SER A 10 -0.11 14.62 24.62
C SER A 10 0.94 13.57 24.28
N GLN A 11 1.09 12.56 25.13
CA GLN A 11 1.97 11.41 24.88
C GLN A 11 1.48 10.57 23.70
N SER A 12 0.17 10.39 23.57
CA SER A 12 -0.43 9.65 22.46
C SER A 12 -0.15 10.31 21.10
N LEU A 13 -0.15 11.65 21.03
CA LEU A 13 0.21 12.37 19.82
C LEU A 13 1.69 12.18 19.46
N ALA A 14 2.59 12.26 20.43
CA ALA A 14 4.03 12.07 20.20
C ALA A 14 4.36 10.62 19.78
N VAL A 15 3.78 9.64 20.48
CA VAL A 15 3.97 8.22 20.15
C VAL A 15 3.33 7.90 18.80
N GLY A 16 2.12 8.43 18.53
CA GLY A 16 1.41 8.24 17.27
C GLY A 16 2.16 8.80 16.07
N SER A 17 2.74 10.01 16.19
CA SER A 17 3.53 10.60 15.11
C SER A 17 4.81 9.82 14.82
N ASN A 18 5.51 9.36 15.85
CA ASN A 18 6.69 8.52 15.68
C ASN A 18 6.33 7.16 15.05
N THR A 19 5.25 6.55 15.48
CA THR A 19 4.75 5.29 14.91
C THR A 19 4.34 5.48 13.44
N PHE A 20 3.71 6.60 13.11
CA PHE A 20 3.35 6.95 11.73
C PHE A 20 4.58 7.04 10.84
N ILE A 21 5.62 7.79 11.25
CA ILE A 21 6.87 7.94 10.48
C ILE A 21 7.55 6.57 10.29
N SER A 22 7.70 5.80 11.36
CA SER A 22 8.30 4.46 11.29
C SER A 22 7.52 3.51 10.39
N SER A 23 6.19 3.59 10.41
CA SER A 23 5.34 2.79 9.53
C SER A 23 5.50 3.20 8.07
N MET A 24 5.63 4.49 7.80
CA MET A 24 5.87 5.02 6.46
C MET A 24 7.19 4.51 5.87
N ASP A 25 8.27 4.59 6.64
CA ASP A 25 9.59 4.06 6.23
C ASP A 25 9.53 2.56 5.96
N PHE A 26 8.89 1.80 6.84
CA PHE A 26 8.70 0.37 6.68
C PHE A 26 7.92 0.02 5.40
N TYR A 27 6.87 0.77 5.06
CA TYR A 27 6.13 0.56 3.82
C TYR A 27 6.94 0.90 2.58
N LEU A 28 7.70 1.99 2.61
CA LEU A 28 8.59 2.34 1.49
C LEU A 28 9.63 1.25 1.25
N ASP A 29 10.16 0.65 2.29
CA ASP A 29 11.12 -0.46 2.17
C ASP A 29 10.45 -1.74 1.66
N GLN A 30 9.20 -2.02 2.05
CA GLN A 30 8.43 -3.11 1.46
C GLN A 30 8.16 -2.91 -0.03
N VAL A 31 7.77 -1.70 -0.43
CA VAL A 31 7.58 -1.37 -1.86
C VAL A 31 8.87 -1.59 -2.64
N LYS A 32 10.01 -1.11 -2.14
CA LYS A 32 11.33 -1.38 -2.75
C LYS A 32 11.63 -2.87 -2.84
N ALA A 33 11.32 -3.64 -1.78
CA ALA A 33 11.55 -5.08 -1.76
C ALA A 33 10.71 -5.83 -2.79
N ILE A 34 9.47 -5.40 -3.06
CA ILE A 34 8.60 -6.00 -4.08
C ILE A 34 9.21 -5.83 -5.49
N PHE A 35 9.80 -4.66 -5.76
CA PHE A 35 10.46 -4.39 -7.05
C PHE A 35 11.83 -5.06 -7.20
N ASN A 36 12.38 -5.65 -6.14
CA ASN A 36 13.64 -6.37 -6.17
C ASN A 36 13.40 -7.88 -6.32
N PRO A 37 13.68 -8.48 -7.49
CA PRO A 37 13.43 -9.91 -7.72
C PRO A 37 14.16 -10.83 -6.76
N ASN A 38 15.31 -10.40 -6.24
CA ASN A 38 16.17 -11.22 -5.38
C ASN A 38 15.57 -11.43 -3.96
N THR A 39 14.66 -10.56 -3.55
CA THR A 39 14.02 -10.68 -2.23
C THR A 39 12.93 -11.74 -2.18
N GLY A 40 12.33 -12.06 -3.32
CA GLY A 40 11.15 -12.92 -3.39
C GLY A 40 9.89 -12.31 -2.76
N ALA A 41 9.93 -11.04 -2.35
CA ALA A 41 8.83 -10.36 -1.67
C ALA A 41 7.53 -10.32 -2.51
N TYR A 42 7.66 -10.32 -3.84
CA TYR A 42 6.51 -10.39 -4.76
C TYR A 42 5.67 -11.66 -4.56
N LYS A 43 6.25 -12.78 -4.08
CA LYS A 43 5.52 -14.02 -3.76
C LYS A 43 4.62 -13.86 -2.52
N GLY A 44 4.94 -12.90 -1.67
CA GLY A 44 4.16 -12.55 -0.49
C GLY A 44 2.95 -11.65 -0.78
N LEU A 45 2.84 -11.09 -2.00
CA LEU A 45 1.72 -10.26 -2.37
C LEU A 45 0.42 -11.04 -2.19
N GLY A 46 -0.47 -10.47 -1.37
CA GLY A 46 -1.81 -10.99 -1.11
C GLY A 46 -2.85 -10.09 -1.75
N GLY A 47 -3.98 -10.68 -2.11
CA GLY A 47 -5.17 -10.00 -2.60
C GLY A 47 -6.21 -9.79 -1.50
N PHE A 48 -7.47 -9.79 -1.88
CA PHE A 48 -8.59 -9.55 -0.97
C PHE A 48 -8.71 -10.59 0.15
N ILE A 49 -8.35 -11.85 -0.13
CA ILE A 49 -8.43 -12.93 0.87
C ILE A 49 -7.36 -12.72 1.93
N ALA A 50 -6.14 -12.36 1.53
CA ALA A 50 -5.05 -12.07 2.46
C ALA A 50 -5.42 -10.88 3.37
N ILE A 51 -6.04 -9.81 2.81
CA ILE A 51 -6.53 -8.66 3.58
C ILE A 51 -7.62 -9.10 4.57
N GLY A 52 -8.56 -9.94 4.14
CA GLY A 52 -9.61 -10.47 5.00
C GLY A 52 -9.07 -11.26 6.18
N ASN A 53 -8.01 -12.04 5.97
CA ASN A 53 -7.36 -12.86 7.00
C ASN A 53 -6.57 -12.06 8.06
N ILE A 54 -6.33 -10.76 7.84
CA ILE A 54 -5.71 -9.90 8.86
C ILE A 54 -6.69 -9.61 10.01
N PHE A 55 -8.02 -9.67 9.73
CA PHE A 55 -9.02 -9.42 10.75
C PHE A 55 -9.21 -10.65 11.64
N PRO A 56 -9.23 -10.48 12.98
CA PRO A 56 -9.45 -11.58 13.89
C PRO A 56 -10.88 -12.12 13.77
N GLY A 57 -11.05 -13.41 14.04
CA GLY A 57 -12.38 -14.05 14.03
C GLY A 57 -13.34 -13.54 15.12
N THR A 58 -12.83 -12.84 16.13
CA THR A 58 -13.60 -12.18 17.19
C THR A 58 -13.44 -10.67 17.08
N TRP A 59 -14.53 -9.93 17.32
CA TRP A 59 -14.50 -8.48 17.23
C TRP A 59 -13.69 -7.87 18.37
N ASP A 60 -12.66 -7.10 18.02
CA ASP A 60 -11.83 -6.33 18.93
C ASP A 60 -11.63 -4.90 18.38
N TRP A 61 -12.10 -3.91 19.13
CA TRP A 61 -12.01 -2.50 18.74
C TRP A 61 -10.59 -2.00 18.60
N GLN A 62 -9.67 -2.45 19.43
CA GLN A 62 -8.28 -2.02 19.41
C GLN A 62 -7.58 -2.55 18.16
N ILE A 63 -7.80 -3.82 17.82
CA ILE A 63 -7.27 -4.43 16.61
C ILE A 63 -7.90 -3.78 15.38
N PHE A 64 -9.21 -3.53 15.40
CA PHE A 64 -9.91 -2.85 14.30
C PHE A 64 -9.29 -1.49 13.96
N TRP A 65 -9.11 -0.61 14.96
CA TRP A 65 -8.53 0.71 14.75
C TRP A 65 -7.07 0.64 14.31
N ARG A 66 -6.31 -0.33 14.85
CA ARG A 66 -4.92 -0.56 14.43
C ARG A 66 -4.84 -0.97 12.97
N ILE A 67 -5.64 -1.92 12.51
CA ILE A 67 -5.68 -2.37 11.11
C ILE A 67 -6.13 -1.22 10.20
N THR A 68 -7.15 -0.46 10.59
CA THR A 68 -7.63 0.71 9.85
C THR A 68 -6.52 1.75 9.67
N ALA A 69 -5.77 2.05 10.72
CA ALA A 69 -4.65 2.98 10.64
C ALA A 69 -3.55 2.47 9.69
N ILE A 70 -3.20 1.20 9.78
CA ILE A 70 -2.20 0.56 8.90
C ILE A 70 -2.63 0.63 7.43
N ILE A 71 -3.88 0.25 7.12
CA ILE A 71 -4.41 0.30 5.75
C ILE A 71 -4.44 1.75 5.24
N SER A 72 -4.82 2.71 6.08
CA SER A 72 -4.84 4.12 5.70
C SER A 72 -3.46 4.66 5.35
N ILE A 73 -2.43 4.31 6.14
CA ILE A 73 -1.03 4.67 5.84
C ILE A 73 -0.59 4.03 4.52
N MET A 74 -0.87 2.74 4.34
CA MET A 74 -0.51 2.01 3.13
C MET A 74 -1.14 2.65 1.88
N LEU A 75 -2.43 2.96 1.91
CA LEU A 75 -3.13 3.62 0.82
C LEU A 75 -2.56 5.04 0.55
N GLY A 76 -2.24 5.79 1.61
CA GLY A 76 -1.61 7.10 1.49
C GLY A 76 -0.25 7.02 0.79
N VAL A 77 0.60 6.07 1.22
CA VAL A 77 1.91 5.86 0.58
C VAL A 77 1.77 5.44 -0.87
N LEU A 78 0.87 4.49 -1.17
CA LEU A 78 0.62 4.05 -2.55
C LEU A 78 0.12 5.20 -3.43
N ASN A 79 -0.77 6.05 -2.90
CA ASN A 79 -1.27 7.21 -3.63
C ASN A 79 -0.21 8.30 -3.88
N LEU A 80 0.83 8.38 -3.05
CA LEU A 80 1.96 9.29 -3.25
C LEU A 80 2.97 8.79 -4.29
N LEU A 81 2.93 7.51 -4.66
CA LEU A 81 3.82 6.99 -5.70
C LEU A 81 3.53 7.67 -7.04
N PRO A 82 4.57 7.95 -7.86
CA PRO A 82 4.42 8.57 -9.17
C PRO A 82 3.85 7.57 -10.20
N ILE A 83 2.77 6.91 -9.83
CA ILE A 83 2.06 5.96 -10.69
C ILE A 83 0.94 6.71 -11.38
N PRO A 84 0.94 6.78 -12.71
CA PRO A 84 -0.17 7.35 -13.47
C PRO A 84 -1.46 6.64 -13.06
N LEU A 85 -2.55 7.35 -12.90
CA LEU A 85 -3.83 6.92 -12.36
C LEU A 85 -4.01 7.13 -10.84
N LEU A 86 -2.93 7.27 -10.08
CA LEU A 86 -2.97 7.65 -8.67
C LEU A 86 -2.71 9.16 -8.52
N ASP A 87 -3.03 9.72 -7.37
CA ASP A 87 -2.87 11.15 -7.10
C ASP A 87 -1.41 11.61 -7.26
N GLY A 88 -0.45 10.75 -6.88
CA GLY A 88 0.98 10.99 -7.07
C GLY A 88 1.40 11.12 -8.54
N GLY A 89 0.72 10.43 -9.45
CA GLY A 89 0.92 10.58 -10.88
C GLY A 89 0.50 11.96 -11.37
N HIS A 90 -0.66 12.45 -10.94
CA HIS A 90 -1.12 13.81 -11.25
C HIS A 90 -0.19 14.87 -10.66
N ALA A 91 0.24 14.69 -9.41
CA ALA A 91 1.21 15.57 -8.77
C ALA A 91 2.53 15.62 -9.55
N THR A 92 2.99 14.48 -10.07
CA THR A 92 4.20 14.39 -10.91
C THR A 92 4.06 15.20 -12.19
N PHE A 93 2.91 15.15 -12.87
CA PHE A 93 2.65 15.98 -14.05
C PHE A 93 2.61 17.47 -13.74
N LEU A 94 2.03 17.87 -12.60
CA LEU A 94 2.03 19.25 -12.15
C LEU A 94 3.45 19.75 -11.83
N ILE A 95 4.26 18.94 -11.14
CA ILE A 95 5.67 19.28 -10.87
C ILE A 95 6.44 19.43 -12.19
N TYR A 96 6.23 18.52 -13.14
CA TYR A 96 6.82 18.64 -14.47
C TYR A 96 6.43 19.95 -15.15
N GLU A 97 5.15 20.34 -15.13
CA GLU A 97 4.67 21.61 -15.71
C GLU A 97 5.32 22.81 -15.02
N MET A 98 5.43 22.79 -13.70
CA MET A 98 6.07 23.86 -12.92
C MET A 98 7.55 24.03 -13.24
N VAL A 99 8.29 22.93 -13.43
CA VAL A 99 9.73 22.95 -13.68
C VAL A 99 10.04 23.24 -15.15
N SER A 100 9.28 22.65 -16.08
CA SER A 100 9.52 22.78 -17.52
C SER A 100 8.86 24.01 -18.15
N GLY A 101 7.89 24.62 -17.44
CA GLY A 101 7.07 25.71 -17.97
C GLY A 101 6.12 25.29 -19.12
N ARG A 102 5.97 23.98 -19.36
CA ARG A 102 5.16 23.44 -20.45
C ARG A 102 4.26 22.31 -19.96
N LYS A 103 2.99 22.34 -20.34
CA LYS A 103 2.06 21.24 -20.11
C LYS A 103 2.51 19.98 -20.87
N PRO A 104 2.48 18.78 -20.26
CA PRO A 104 2.56 17.53 -20.99
C PRO A 104 1.45 17.48 -22.04
N SER A 105 1.71 16.84 -23.19
CA SER A 105 0.64 16.69 -24.20
C SER A 105 -0.44 15.74 -23.67
N ASP A 106 -1.71 16.02 -24.01
CA ASP A 106 -2.85 15.20 -23.58
C ASP A 106 -2.69 13.74 -23.98
N LYS A 107 -2.15 13.48 -25.16
CA LYS A 107 -1.84 12.12 -25.64
C LYS A 107 -0.80 11.41 -24.77
N PHE A 108 0.22 12.13 -24.32
CA PHE A 108 1.23 11.55 -23.42
C PHE A 108 0.63 11.16 -22.08
N VAL A 109 -0.17 12.06 -21.49
CA VAL A 109 -0.87 11.79 -20.23
C VAL A 109 -1.81 10.59 -20.37
N GLU A 110 -2.56 10.51 -21.48
CA GLU A 110 -3.44 9.39 -21.79
C GLU A 110 -2.68 8.06 -21.88
N TYR A 111 -1.59 7.99 -22.68
CA TYR A 111 -0.80 6.77 -22.82
C TYR A 111 -0.19 6.30 -21.50
N VAL A 112 0.35 7.23 -20.72
CA VAL A 112 0.96 6.92 -19.44
C VAL A 112 -0.10 6.46 -18.42
N SER A 113 -1.31 7.05 -18.46
CA SER A 113 -2.44 6.62 -17.62
C SER A 113 -2.94 5.22 -18.00
N VAL A 114 -3.08 4.93 -19.29
CA VAL A 114 -3.48 3.59 -19.78
C VAL A 114 -2.42 2.55 -19.39
N PHE A 115 -1.13 2.88 -19.53
CA PHE A 115 -0.05 2.00 -19.10
C PHE A 115 -0.13 1.73 -17.58
N GLY A 116 -0.32 2.77 -16.76
CA GLY A 116 -0.51 2.64 -15.32
C GLY A 116 -1.69 1.75 -14.96
N LEU A 117 -2.81 1.88 -15.69
CA LEU A 117 -4.00 1.04 -15.51
C LEU A 117 -3.69 -0.44 -15.79
N ILE A 118 -2.98 -0.73 -16.87
CA ILE A 118 -2.60 -2.11 -17.22
C ILE A 118 -1.70 -2.71 -16.14
N VAL A 119 -0.71 -1.95 -15.65
CA VAL A 119 0.17 -2.41 -14.56
C VAL A 119 -0.65 -2.69 -13.30
N LEU A 120 -1.54 -1.77 -12.91
CA LEU A 120 -2.39 -1.94 -11.72
C LEU A 120 -3.28 -3.17 -11.83
N LEU A 121 -3.97 -3.34 -12.96
CA LEU A 121 -4.83 -4.50 -13.21
C LEU A 121 -4.02 -5.82 -13.16
N THR A 122 -2.82 -5.82 -13.74
CA THR A 122 -1.93 -6.99 -13.71
C THR A 122 -1.55 -7.35 -12.27
N LEU A 123 -1.20 -6.35 -11.45
CA LEU A 123 -0.89 -6.58 -10.04
C LEU A 123 -2.10 -7.11 -9.25
N VAL A 124 -3.29 -6.56 -9.48
CA VAL A 124 -4.53 -7.03 -8.83
C VAL A 124 -4.85 -8.47 -9.22
N ILE A 125 -4.76 -8.80 -10.51
CA ILE A 125 -4.98 -10.17 -11.01
C ILE A 125 -3.93 -11.12 -10.42
N TYR A 126 -2.66 -10.72 -10.40
CA TYR A 126 -1.59 -11.53 -9.82
C TYR A 126 -1.80 -11.79 -8.32
N ALA A 127 -2.10 -10.74 -7.54
CA ALA A 127 -2.28 -10.86 -6.09
C ALA A 127 -3.47 -11.76 -5.74
N ASN A 128 -4.62 -11.58 -6.41
CA ASN A 128 -5.79 -12.42 -6.18
C ASN A 128 -5.59 -13.85 -6.70
N GLY A 129 -4.90 -14.03 -7.83
CA GLY A 129 -4.53 -15.34 -8.34
C GLY A 129 -3.61 -16.10 -7.38
N ASN A 130 -2.65 -15.40 -6.77
CA ASN A 130 -1.77 -15.97 -5.75
C ASN A 130 -2.53 -16.39 -4.48
N ASP A 131 -3.53 -15.60 -4.06
CA ASP A 131 -4.40 -15.96 -2.93
C ASP A 131 -5.18 -17.26 -3.22
N ILE A 132 -5.77 -17.35 -4.40
CA ILE A 132 -6.50 -18.54 -4.84
C ILE A 132 -5.58 -19.77 -4.89
N TYR A 133 -4.38 -19.60 -5.45
CA TYR A 133 -3.39 -20.67 -5.52
C TYR A 133 -2.99 -21.18 -4.12
N LYS A 134 -2.77 -20.26 -3.16
CA LYS A 134 -2.48 -20.61 -1.77
C LYS A 134 -3.63 -21.37 -1.11
N LEU A 135 -4.88 -20.94 -1.35
CA LEU A 135 -6.07 -21.62 -0.84
C LEU A 135 -6.15 -23.08 -1.34
N PHE A 136 -5.97 -23.29 -2.63
CA PHE A 136 -5.99 -24.65 -3.19
C PHE A 136 -4.91 -25.55 -2.58
N ASN A 137 -3.69 -25.02 -2.37
CA ASN A 137 -2.61 -25.80 -1.75
C ASN A 137 -2.87 -26.13 -0.27
N ILE A 138 -3.64 -25.31 0.46
CA ILE A 138 -4.01 -25.58 1.85
C ILE A 138 -5.11 -26.67 1.92
N ILE A 139 -6.01 -26.72 0.94
CA ILE A 139 -7.12 -27.68 0.90
C ILE A 139 -6.68 -29.05 0.38
N SER A 140 -5.52 -29.12 -0.30
CA SER A 140 -4.99 -30.36 -0.91
C SER A 140 -4.22 -31.25 0.09
N PHE A 141 -4.11 -30.87 1.34
CA PHE A 141 -3.56 -31.64 2.46
C PHE A 141 -4.64 -31.87 3.53
#